data_398c4e41d62116e60f419c5c1e55ed16
#
_entry.id   398c4e41d62116e60f419c5c1e55ed16
#
_cell.length_a   1.000
_cell.length_b   1.000
_cell.length_c   1.000
_cell.angle_alpha   90.00
_cell.angle_beta   90.00
_cell.angle_gamma   90.00
#
_symmetry.space_group_name_H-M   'P 1'
#
loop_
_entity.id
_entity.type
_entity.pdbx_description
1 polymer ?
#
loop_
_entity_poly.entity_id
_entity_poly.type
_entity_poly.pdbx_seq_one_letter_code
_entity_poly.pdbx_strand_id
1 'polypeptide(L)'
;MLYNSVINAISSFLRSQSIKRSDVRKYYYPYIPFYFEYVLLFEKCSKILYNLINSKDIIPSSIQKWNTELSMQLEINVSVKEFFKVCFKTSADTSVQWLQYRILFRMLPTKCFLKKINVSTDDCCSFCKEDVETIQHVFIKCLEILPLWNKLSMHIYCKTTNRIGFNVNNVIFGEIPLNQGNKVVNFIILYTKQYIFNCLKQKKILT
;
A
#
# COMPACT_ATOMS: atom_id res chain seq x y z
N MET A 1 9.40 17.79 -12.39
CA MET A 1 10.70 18.10 -13.02
C MET A 1 11.40 16.89 -13.63
N LEU A 2 11.47 15.73 -12.97
CA LEU A 2 12.13 14.50 -13.49
C LEU A 2 11.55 13.98 -14.82
N TYR A 3 10.24 14.07 -15.02
CA TYR A 3 9.57 13.59 -16.24
C TYR A 3 10.03 14.34 -17.50
N ASN A 4 10.09 15.67 -17.44
CA ASN A 4 10.53 16.46 -18.59
C ASN A 4 12.00 16.25 -18.93
N SER A 5 12.85 15.94 -17.95
CA SER A 5 14.27 15.62 -18.19
C SER A 5 14.43 14.28 -18.88
N VAL A 6 13.63 13.27 -18.52
CA VAL A 6 13.63 11.95 -19.20
C VAL A 6 13.13 12.06 -20.65
N ILE A 7 12.03 12.77 -20.89
CA ILE A 7 11.52 12.99 -22.26
C ILE A 7 12.51 13.77 -23.11
N ASN A 8 13.15 14.78 -22.55
CA ASN A 8 14.20 15.56 -23.26
C ASN A 8 15.43 14.70 -23.55
N ALA A 9 15.85 13.84 -22.63
CA ALA A 9 16.95 12.91 -22.83
C ALA A 9 16.65 11.89 -23.95
N ILE A 10 15.45 11.28 -23.93
CA ILE A 10 15.00 10.37 -24.99
C ILE A 10 14.93 11.10 -26.35
N SER A 11 14.35 12.30 -26.37
CA SER A 11 14.25 13.10 -27.60
C SER A 11 15.61 13.51 -28.13
N SER A 12 16.57 13.84 -27.26
CA SER A 12 17.95 14.14 -27.59
C SER A 12 18.67 12.91 -28.15
N PHE A 13 18.51 11.76 -27.51
CA PHE A 13 19.07 10.48 -27.96
C PHE A 13 18.55 10.09 -29.37
N LEU A 14 17.24 10.16 -29.58
CA LEU A 14 16.64 9.85 -30.89
C LEU A 14 17.13 10.79 -32.00
N ARG A 15 17.34 12.07 -31.69
CA ARG A 15 17.93 13.04 -32.63
C ARG A 15 19.42 12.74 -32.93
N SER A 16 20.18 12.36 -31.89
CA SER A 16 21.62 12.02 -32.06
C SER A 16 21.84 10.78 -32.96
N GLN A 17 20.87 9.87 -32.99
CA GLN A 17 20.89 8.67 -33.81
C GLN A 17 20.40 8.90 -35.26
N SER A 18 20.08 10.16 -35.64
CA SER A 18 19.53 10.53 -36.97
C SER A 18 18.27 9.71 -37.35
N ILE A 19 17.54 9.21 -36.37
CA ILE A 19 16.33 8.41 -36.58
C ILE A 19 15.22 9.35 -37.02
N LYS A 20 14.81 9.26 -38.29
CA LYS A 20 13.66 10.00 -38.82
C LYS A 20 12.36 9.38 -38.29
N ARG A 21 11.33 10.21 -38.12
CA ARG A 21 9.97 9.75 -37.73
C ARG A 21 9.43 8.60 -38.58
N SER A 22 9.87 8.50 -39.88
CA SER A 22 9.57 7.41 -40.80
C SER A 22 10.21 6.09 -40.39
N ASP A 23 11.35 6.11 -39.72
CA ASP A 23 12.15 4.92 -39.42
C ASP A 23 11.67 4.21 -38.17
N VAL A 24 11.04 4.95 -37.23
CA VAL A 24 10.39 4.37 -36.04
C VAL A 24 9.25 3.41 -36.43
N ARG A 25 8.60 3.62 -37.60
CA ARG A 25 7.59 2.72 -38.16
C ARG A 25 8.14 1.37 -38.62
N LYS A 26 9.43 1.24 -38.91
CA LYS A 26 10.06 0.00 -39.40
C LYS A 26 10.40 -0.99 -38.28
N TYR A 27 10.54 -0.53 -37.03
CA TYR A 27 10.77 -1.41 -35.90
C TYR A 27 9.44 -1.83 -35.27
N TYR A 28 8.68 -2.60 -36.04
CA TYR A 28 7.42 -3.18 -35.59
C TYR A 28 7.70 -4.26 -34.55
N TYR A 29 7.44 -3.96 -33.28
CA TYR A 29 7.16 -5.01 -32.31
C TYR A 29 5.71 -5.45 -32.52
N PRO A 30 5.45 -6.70 -32.96
CA PRO A 30 4.11 -7.14 -33.34
C PRO A 30 3.08 -7.20 -32.21
N TYR A 31 3.45 -6.75 -31.03
CA TYR A 31 2.61 -6.73 -29.82
C TYR A 31 2.32 -5.34 -29.25
N ILE A 32 2.73 -4.26 -29.90
CA ILE A 32 2.33 -2.92 -29.47
C ILE A 32 0.99 -2.62 -30.13
N PRO A 33 -0.13 -2.50 -29.38
CA PRO A 33 -1.42 -2.16 -29.98
C PRO A 33 -1.30 -0.86 -30.77
N PHE A 34 -1.99 -0.78 -31.91
CA PHE A 34 -2.06 0.41 -32.79
C PHE A 34 -2.28 1.74 -32.02
N TYR A 35 -2.95 1.65 -30.87
CA TYR A 35 -3.17 2.75 -29.94
C TYR A 35 -1.87 3.32 -29.33
N PHE A 36 -0.83 2.50 -29.15
CA PHE A 36 0.45 2.91 -28.58
C PHE A 36 1.26 3.76 -29.57
N GLU A 37 1.13 3.46 -30.86
CA GLU A 37 1.75 4.22 -31.95
C GLU A 37 1.14 5.64 -32.03
N TYR A 38 -0.17 5.76 -31.82
CA TYR A 38 -0.89 7.04 -31.79
C TYR A 38 -0.48 7.89 -30.58
N VAL A 39 -0.24 7.28 -29.43
CA VAL A 39 0.15 7.92 -28.18
C VAL A 39 1.57 8.48 -28.24
N LEU A 40 2.50 7.80 -28.91
CA LEU A 40 3.88 8.28 -29.10
C LEU A 40 4.00 9.48 -30.05
N LEU A 41 2.99 9.72 -30.88
CA LEU A 41 2.98 10.81 -31.88
C LEU A 41 2.45 12.15 -31.32
N PHE A 42 1.82 12.17 -30.16
CA PHE A 42 1.22 13.36 -29.57
C PHE A 42 1.79 13.72 -28.20
N GLU A 43 2.13 14.98 -28.00
CA GLU A 43 2.79 15.51 -26.77
C GLU A 43 1.97 15.38 -25.47
N LYS A 44 0.72 14.91 -25.52
CA LYS A 44 -0.16 14.73 -24.35
C LYS A 44 -0.28 13.27 -23.89
N CYS A 45 0.77 12.48 -24.05
CA CYS A 45 0.78 11.03 -23.86
C CYS A 45 0.63 10.56 -22.40
N SER A 46 1.04 11.35 -21.42
CA SER A 46 1.11 10.89 -20.03
C SER A 46 -0.22 10.46 -19.45
N LYS A 47 -1.29 11.19 -19.73
CA LYS A 47 -2.64 10.88 -19.23
C LYS A 47 -3.22 9.64 -19.90
N ILE A 48 -2.96 9.46 -21.19
CA ILE A 48 -3.45 8.32 -21.97
C ILE A 48 -2.68 7.06 -21.58
N LEU A 49 -1.35 7.13 -21.45
CA LEU A 49 -0.51 6.04 -20.94
C LEU A 49 -0.87 5.66 -19.52
N TYR A 50 -1.08 6.64 -18.66
CA TYR A 50 -1.55 6.42 -17.30
C TYR A 50 -2.91 5.71 -17.27
N ASN A 51 -3.85 6.13 -18.11
CA ASN A 51 -5.16 5.49 -18.20
C ASN A 51 -5.08 4.09 -18.80
N LEU A 52 -4.23 3.85 -19.81
CA LEU A 52 -4.00 2.51 -20.39
C LEU A 52 -3.33 1.55 -19.41
N ILE A 53 -2.35 2.02 -18.67
CA ILE A 53 -1.68 1.23 -17.61
C ILE A 53 -2.67 0.93 -16.47
N ASN A 54 -3.51 1.88 -16.11
CA ASN A 54 -4.52 1.74 -15.05
C ASN A 54 -5.83 1.09 -15.51
N SER A 55 -6.08 0.95 -16.81
CA SER A 55 -7.28 0.28 -17.35
C SER A 55 -7.22 -1.25 -17.19
N LYS A 56 -6.04 -1.82 -17.04
CA LYS A 56 -5.90 -3.21 -16.61
C LYS A 56 -6.12 -3.23 -15.10
N ASP A 57 -7.15 -3.89 -14.63
CA ASP A 57 -7.37 -4.19 -13.21
C ASP A 57 -6.30 -5.20 -12.71
N ILE A 58 -5.03 -4.76 -12.79
CA ILE A 58 -3.90 -5.55 -12.29
C ILE A 58 -3.94 -5.46 -10.77
N ILE A 59 -4.35 -6.54 -10.14
CA ILE A 59 -4.25 -6.67 -8.69
C ILE A 59 -2.76 -6.66 -8.34
N PRO A 60 -2.28 -5.69 -7.53
CA PRO A 60 -0.89 -5.67 -7.10
C PRO A 60 -0.49 -7.00 -6.45
N SER A 61 0.72 -7.49 -6.75
CA SER A 61 1.22 -8.77 -6.20
C SER A 61 1.23 -8.80 -4.67
N SER A 62 1.36 -7.63 -4.02
CA SER A 62 1.24 -7.48 -2.57
C SER A 62 -0.15 -7.85 -2.06
N ILE A 63 -1.20 -7.45 -2.77
CA ILE A 63 -2.59 -7.77 -2.41
C ILE A 63 -2.87 -9.27 -2.64
N GLN A 64 -2.34 -9.84 -3.72
CA GLN A 64 -2.43 -11.29 -3.95
C GLN A 64 -1.79 -12.07 -2.80
N LYS A 65 -0.61 -11.65 -2.32
CA LYS A 65 0.06 -12.25 -1.16
C LYS A 65 -0.76 -12.11 0.12
N TRP A 66 -1.42 -10.95 0.34
CA TRP A 66 -2.33 -10.78 1.47
C TRP A 66 -3.51 -11.75 1.39
N ASN A 67 -4.12 -11.91 0.22
CA ASN A 67 -5.22 -12.85 0.02
C ASN A 67 -4.82 -14.27 0.36
N THR A 68 -3.65 -14.71 -0.11
CA THR A 68 -3.13 -16.06 0.17
C THR A 68 -2.87 -16.27 1.66
N GLU A 69 -2.24 -15.30 2.33
CA GLU A 69 -1.89 -15.43 3.75
C GLU A 69 -3.08 -15.37 4.69
N LEU A 70 -4.10 -14.60 4.35
CA LEU A 70 -5.26 -14.39 5.21
C LEU A 70 -6.40 -15.34 4.88
N SER A 71 -6.22 -16.25 3.91
CA SER A 71 -7.28 -17.11 3.36
C SER A 71 -8.55 -16.30 3.04
N MET A 72 -8.36 -15.03 2.72
CA MET A 72 -9.45 -14.15 2.37
C MET A 72 -9.97 -14.56 1.00
N GLN A 73 -11.16 -15.16 0.97
CA GLN A 73 -12.03 -14.98 -0.17
C GLN A 73 -12.45 -13.49 -0.14
N LEU A 74 -11.55 -12.59 -0.52
CA LEU A 74 -11.98 -11.27 -0.94
C LEU A 74 -12.89 -11.56 -2.13
N GLU A 75 -14.18 -11.41 -1.90
CA GLU A 75 -15.12 -11.37 -3.01
C GLU A 75 -14.53 -10.39 -4.00
N ILE A 76 -14.25 -10.87 -5.20
CA ILE A 76 -13.51 -10.17 -6.28
C ILE A 76 -14.13 -8.80 -6.63
N ASN A 77 -15.28 -8.49 -6.04
CA ASN A 77 -16.06 -7.27 -6.24
C ASN A 77 -15.62 -6.06 -5.42
N VAL A 78 -14.79 -6.20 -4.39
CA VAL A 78 -14.23 -5.02 -3.72
C VAL A 78 -13.02 -4.59 -4.50
N SER A 79 -13.18 -3.54 -5.29
CA SER A 79 -12.07 -2.96 -6.05
C SER A 79 -10.89 -2.70 -5.12
N VAL A 80 -9.72 -3.25 -5.43
CA VAL A 80 -8.46 -3.00 -4.70
C VAL A 80 -8.24 -1.50 -4.49
N LYS A 81 -8.76 -0.68 -5.41
CA LYS A 81 -8.75 0.80 -5.32
C LYS A 81 -9.43 1.32 -4.05
N GLU A 82 -10.46 0.62 -3.53
CA GLU A 82 -11.15 1.06 -2.30
C GLU A 82 -10.24 0.95 -1.07
N PHE A 83 -9.42 -0.09 -0.95
CA PHE A 83 -8.46 -0.21 0.16
C PHE A 83 -7.46 0.95 0.21
N PHE A 84 -6.99 1.38 -0.97
CA PHE A 84 -6.10 2.53 -1.05
C PHE A 84 -6.82 3.85 -0.75
N LYS A 85 -8.10 3.97 -1.12
CA LYS A 85 -8.90 5.17 -0.83
C LYS A 85 -9.19 5.34 0.66
N VAL A 86 -9.22 4.25 1.45
CA VAL A 86 -9.55 4.32 2.89
C VAL A 86 -8.69 5.36 3.60
N CYS A 87 -7.37 5.28 3.47
CA CYS A 87 -6.48 6.19 4.18
C CYS A 87 -6.60 7.64 3.69
N PHE A 88 -6.71 7.88 2.38
CA PHE A 88 -6.82 9.22 1.81
C PHE A 88 -8.15 9.92 2.15
N LYS A 89 -9.23 9.16 2.25
CA LYS A 89 -10.55 9.69 2.61
C LYS A 89 -10.76 9.84 4.12
N THR A 90 -9.93 9.17 4.92
CA THR A 90 -10.07 9.14 6.38
C THR A 90 -9.15 10.14 7.08
N SER A 91 -7.94 10.34 6.59
CA SER A 91 -6.94 11.22 7.21
C SER A 91 -6.25 12.09 6.17
N ALA A 92 -6.03 13.36 6.51
CA ALA A 92 -5.20 14.29 5.74
C ALA A 92 -3.70 14.19 6.11
N ASP A 93 -3.37 13.47 7.20
CA ASP A 93 -1.99 13.31 7.65
C ASP A 93 -1.22 12.38 6.70
N THR A 94 -0.24 12.96 6.01
CA THR A 94 0.58 12.25 5.03
C THR A 94 1.43 11.15 5.64
N SER A 95 1.83 11.28 6.91
CA SER A 95 2.60 10.24 7.61
C SER A 95 1.78 8.97 7.85
N VAL A 96 0.51 9.15 8.21
CA VAL A 96 -0.46 8.07 8.38
C VAL A 96 -0.80 7.40 7.05
N GLN A 97 -1.03 8.22 6.00
CA GLN A 97 -1.27 7.73 4.65
C GLN A 97 -0.08 6.92 4.13
N TRP A 98 1.14 7.42 4.34
CA TRP A 98 2.37 6.77 3.91
C TRP A 98 2.62 5.46 4.65
N LEU A 99 2.34 5.41 5.95
CA LEU A 99 2.41 4.16 6.72
C LEU A 99 1.44 3.12 6.17
N GLN A 100 0.17 3.49 5.94
CA GLN A 100 -0.84 2.59 5.40
C GLN A 100 -0.45 2.07 4.01
N TYR A 101 0.05 2.94 3.15
CA TYR A 101 0.57 2.56 1.84
C TYR A 101 1.68 1.48 1.96
N ARG A 102 2.65 1.70 2.85
CA ARG A 102 3.74 0.74 3.08
C ARG A 102 3.27 -0.60 3.64
N ILE A 103 2.23 -0.58 4.48
CA ILE A 103 1.60 -1.81 4.98
C ILE A 103 0.97 -2.58 3.82
N LEU A 104 0.11 -1.94 3.03
CA LEU A 104 -0.60 -2.58 1.92
C LEU A 104 0.37 -3.15 0.86
N PHE A 105 1.44 -2.42 0.53
CA PHE A 105 2.47 -2.88 -0.39
C PHE A 105 3.52 -3.80 0.25
N ARG A 106 3.38 -4.13 1.56
CA ARG A 106 4.31 -4.99 2.30
C ARG A 106 5.76 -4.48 2.28
N MET A 107 5.93 -3.16 2.24
CA MET A 107 7.23 -2.47 2.20
C MET A 107 7.66 -1.92 3.57
N LEU A 108 6.99 -2.36 4.65
CA LEU A 108 7.38 -1.96 5.99
C LEU A 108 8.67 -2.70 6.39
N PRO A 109 9.69 -2.00 6.91
CA PRO A 109 10.95 -2.61 7.33
C PRO A 109 10.79 -3.31 8.68
N THR A 110 10.01 -4.40 8.71
CA THR A 110 9.96 -5.32 9.84
C THR A 110 11.24 -6.18 9.86
N LYS A 111 11.61 -6.72 11.01
CA LYS A 111 12.79 -7.57 11.11
C LYS A 111 12.72 -8.79 10.20
N CYS A 112 11.54 -9.39 10.03
CA CYS A 112 11.34 -10.46 9.05
C CYS A 112 11.68 -10.00 7.62
N PHE A 113 11.30 -8.80 7.23
CA PHE A 113 11.66 -8.24 5.93
C PHE A 113 13.15 -7.91 5.85
N LEU A 114 13.73 -7.30 6.88
CA LEU A 114 15.15 -6.95 6.94
C LEU A 114 16.05 -8.18 6.89
N LYS A 115 15.63 -9.28 7.52
CA LYS A 115 16.34 -10.57 7.45
C LYS A 115 16.30 -11.14 6.02
N LYS A 116 15.17 -11.06 5.32
CA LYS A 116 15.05 -11.53 3.93
C LYS A 116 15.99 -10.81 2.97
N ILE A 117 16.31 -9.54 3.24
CA ILE A 117 17.25 -8.74 2.43
C ILE A 117 18.65 -8.67 3.03
N ASN A 118 18.97 -9.56 3.98
CA ASN A 118 20.27 -9.69 4.64
C ASN A 118 20.78 -8.41 5.36
N VAL A 119 19.86 -7.56 5.82
CA VAL A 119 20.19 -6.36 6.62
C VAL A 119 20.19 -6.66 8.12
N SER A 120 19.45 -7.68 8.55
CA SER A 120 19.38 -8.13 9.94
C SER A 120 19.60 -9.64 10.02
N THR A 121 20.23 -10.10 11.07
CA THR A 121 20.38 -11.52 11.40
C THR A 121 19.22 -12.05 12.22
N ASP A 122 18.56 -11.18 12.98
CA ASP A 122 17.45 -11.47 13.89
C ASP A 122 16.12 -11.05 13.26
N ASP A 123 15.08 -11.88 13.42
CA ASP A 123 13.71 -11.63 12.99
C ASP A 123 12.70 -11.65 14.14
N CYS A 124 13.14 -11.79 15.41
CA CYS A 124 12.25 -11.78 16.56
C CYS A 124 11.59 -10.43 16.77
N CYS A 125 10.31 -10.45 17.17
CA CYS A 125 9.51 -9.26 17.42
C CYS A 125 10.19 -8.32 18.43
N SER A 126 10.19 -7.04 18.13
CA SER A 126 10.79 -6.02 18.99
C SER A 126 10.02 -5.80 20.29
N PHE A 127 8.72 -6.13 20.32
CA PHE A 127 7.87 -6.03 21.51
C PHE A 127 7.92 -7.28 22.39
N CYS A 128 7.40 -8.42 21.94
CA CYS A 128 7.31 -9.64 22.74
C CYS A 128 8.61 -10.47 22.80
N LYS A 129 9.52 -10.32 21.84
CA LYS A 129 10.77 -11.10 21.72
C LYS A 129 10.60 -12.61 21.43
N GLU A 130 9.39 -13.09 21.27
CA GLU A 130 9.06 -14.51 21.14
C GLU A 130 8.84 -14.90 19.67
N ASP A 131 7.97 -14.19 18.98
CA ASP A 131 7.54 -14.50 17.62
C ASP A 131 8.30 -13.72 16.54
N VAL A 132 8.15 -14.17 15.28
CA VAL A 132 8.71 -13.49 14.12
C VAL A 132 8.01 -12.15 13.88
N GLU A 133 8.78 -11.07 13.72
CA GLU A 133 8.28 -9.72 13.48
C GLU A 133 7.75 -9.56 12.04
N THR A 134 6.55 -10.06 11.79
CA THR A 134 5.79 -9.82 10.56
C THR A 134 4.90 -8.58 10.70
N ILE A 135 4.39 -8.04 9.58
CA ILE A 135 3.44 -6.92 9.62
C ILE A 135 2.19 -7.28 10.43
N GLN A 136 1.62 -8.48 10.23
CA GLN A 136 0.46 -8.93 10.99
C GLN A 136 0.77 -9.04 12.48
N HIS A 137 1.94 -9.60 12.82
CA HIS A 137 2.33 -9.77 14.21
C HIS A 137 2.46 -8.42 14.90
N VAL A 138 3.21 -7.47 14.32
CA VAL A 138 3.45 -6.14 14.90
C VAL A 138 2.17 -5.34 15.12
N PHE A 139 1.20 -5.42 14.22
CA PHE A 139 0.02 -4.56 14.31
C PHE A 139 -1.17 -5.19 15.03
N ILE A 140 -1.25 -6.53 15.16
CA ILE A 140 -2.44 -7.16 15.73
C ILE A 140 -2.17 -8.46 16.50
N LYS A 141 -1.23 -9.33 16.06
CA LYS A 141 -1.08 -10.67 16.65
C LYS A 141 -0.16 -10.69 17.88
N CYS A 142 0.69 -9.68 18.07
CA CYS A 142 1.61 -9.61 19.18
C CYS A 142 0.87 -9.53 20.53
N LEU A 143 1.28 -10.35 21.48
CA LEU A 143 0.68 -10.38 22.82
C LEU A 143 0.78 -9.03 23.54
N GLU A 144 1.83 -8.26 23.29
CA GLU A 144 1.99 -6.90 23.85
C GLU A 144 1.06 -5.86 23.18
N ILE A 145 0.58 -6.14 21.97
CA ILE A 145 -0.31 -5.24 21.20
C ILE A 145 -1.79 -5.53 21.47
N LEU A 146 -2.14 -6.78 21.72
CA LEU A 146 -3.53 -7.18 21.95
C LEU A 146 -4.24 -6.39 23.07
N PRO A 147 -3.60 -6.09 24.23
CA PRO A 147 -4.23 -5.27 25.27
C PRO A 147 -4.61 -3.87 24.78
N LEU A 148 -3.82 -3.26 23.91
CA LEU A 148 -4.13 -1.95 23.33
C LEU A 148 -5.42 -1.99 22.52
N TRP A 149 -5.59 -2.97 21.62
CA TRP A 149 -6.82 -3.13 20.84
C TRP A 149 -8.03 -3.43 21.71
N ASN A 150 -7.87 -4.25 22.74
CA ASN A 150 -8.94 -4.56 23.71
C ASN A 150 -9.37 -3.31 24.50
N LYS A 151 -8.42 -2.50 24.98
CA LYS A 151 -8.71 -1.23 25.66
C LYS A 151 -9.45 -0.27 24.73
N LEU A 152 -9.04 -0.16 23.45
CA LEU A 152 -9.73 0.68 22.47
C LEU A 152 -11.14 0.19 22.19
N SER A 153 -11.34 -1.12 21.98
CA SER A 153 -12.67 -1.70 21.78
C SER A 153 -13.61 -1.42 22.97
N MET A 154 -13.10 -1.59 24.20
CA MET A 154 -13.87 -1.31 25.40
C MET A 154 -14.19 0.18 25.53
N HIS A 155 -13.22 1.06 25.27
CA HIS A 155 -13.43 2.51 25.33
C HIS A 155 -14.51 2.98 24.34
N ILE A 156 -14.48 2.45 23.13
CA ILE A 156 -15.49 2.75 22.11
C ILE A 156 -16.86 2.23 22.56
N TYR A 157 -16.93 1.01 23.08
CA TYR A 157 -18.17 0.44 23.61
C TYR A 157 -18.77 1.31 24.71
N CYS A 158 -17.97 1.78 25.66
CA CYS A 158 -18.44 2.66 26.73
C CYS A 158 -19.00 4.01 26.24
N LYS A 159 -18.54 4.49 25.06
CA LYS A 159 -18.97 5.77 24.50
C LYS A 159 -20.13 5.66 23.51
N THR A 160 -20.23 4.55 22.80
CA THR A 160 -21.16 4.41 21.66
C THR A 160 -22.15 3.27 21.81
N THR A 161 -22.01 2.43 22.85
CA THR A 161 -22.72 1.15 23.03
C THR A 161 -22.49 0.13 21.90
N ASN A 162 -21.73 0.49 20.87
CA ASN A 162 -21.38 -0.37 19.76
C ASN A 162 -20.05 -1.07 19.99
N ARG A 163 -20.04 -2.39 19.96
CA ARG A 163 -18.83 -3.18 20.13
C ARG A 163 -18.11 -3.32 18.77
N ILE A 164 -16.90 -2.79 18.69
CA ILE A 164 -16.06 -2.93 17.53
C ILE A 164 -15.01 -4.01 17.81
N GLY A 165 -15.02 -5.07 17.01
CA GLY A 165 -13.99 -6.10 17.04
C GLY A 165 -12.85 -5.76 16.09
N PHE A 166 -11.63 -5.65 16.62
CA PHE A 166 -10.44 -5.51 15.78
C PHE A 166 -9.89 -6.89 15.40
N ASN A 167 -9.80 -7.13 14.10
CA ASN A 167 -9.25 -8.37 13.53
C ASN A 167 -8.17 -8.05 12.50
N VAL A 168 -7.47 -9.06 12.02
CA VAL A 168 -6.37 -8.86 11.05
C VAL A 168 -6.84 -8.13 9.80
N ASN A 169 -8.03 -8.46 9.31
CA ASN A 169 -8.54 -7.90 8.06
C ASN A 169 -8.81 -6.41 8.18
N ASN A 170 -9.62 -5.99 9.19
CA ASN A 170 -9.96 -4.59 9.34
C ASN A 170 -8.75 -3.74 9.79
N VAL A 171 -7.83 -4.30 10.58
CA VAL A 171 -6.61 -3.58 10.97
C VAL A 171 -5.69 -3.40 9.76
N ILE A 172 -5.52 -4.37 8.87
CA ILE A 172 -4.65 -4.25 7.70
C ILE A 172 -5.29 -3.38 6.61
N PHE A 173 -6.53 -3.66 6.24
CA PHE A 173 -7.18 -3.04 5.07
C PHE A 173 -8.09 -1.86 5.42
N GLY A 174 -8.61 -1.79 6.64
CA GLY A 174 -9.67 -0.88 7.04
C GLY A 174 -11.06 -1.47 6.82
N GLU A 175 -12.08 -0.74 7.30
CA GLU A 175 -13.49 -1.08 7.12
C GLU A 175 -14.06 -0.49 5.83
N ILE A 176 -14.73 -1.32 5.04
CA ILE A 176 -15.40 -0.97 3.79
C ILE A 176 -16.84 -1.47 3.86
N PRO A 177 -17.83 -0.74 3.32
CA PRO A 177 -17.75 0.53 2.58
C PRO A 177 -17.46 1.74 3.48
N LEU A 178 -16.96 2.83 2.89
CA LEU A 178 -16.63 4.07 3.61
C LEU A 178 -17.89 4.91 3.92
N ASN A 179 -18.69 4.42 4.87
CA ASN A 179 -19.77 5.23 5.48
C ASN A 179 -19.23 6.07 6.66
N GLN A 180 -20.09 6.90 7.27
CA GLN A 180 -19.67 7.80 8.35
C GLN A 180 -19.13 7.04 9.57
N GLY A 181 -19.78 5.93 9.98
CA GLY A 181 -19.33 5.09 11.09
C GLY A 181 -17.98 4.45 10.80
N ASN A 182 -17.81 3.84 9.62
CA ASN A 182 -16.57 3.20 9.23
C ASN A 182 -15.41 4.20 9.08
N LYS A 183 -15.67 5.47 8.73
CA LYS A 183 -14.62 6.51 8.74
C LYS A 183 -14.04 6.72 10.14
N VAL A 184 -14.88 6.76 11.17
CA VAL A 184 -14.39 6.89 12.57
C VAL A 184 -13.56 5.67 12.98
N VAL A 185 -14.05 4.47 12.66
CA VAL A 185 -13.30 3.22 12.92
C VAL A 185 -11.96 3.23 12.21
N ASN A 186 -11.95 3.57 10.92
CA ASN A 186 -10.74 3.66 10.12
C ASN A 186 -9.76 4.71 10.65
N PHE A 187 -10.26 5.85 11.11
CA PHE A 187 -9.43 6.85 11.76
C PHE A 187 -8.72 6.27 12.98
N ILE A 188 -9.46 5.61 13.86
CA ILE A 188 -8.90 4.96 15.05
C ILE A 188 -7.85 3.92 14.67
N ILE A 189 -8.16 3.05 13.71
CA ILE A 189 -7.22 2.02 13.22
C ILE A 189 -5.94 2.66 12.69
N LEU A 190 -6.05 3.67 11.84
CA LEU A 190 -4.90 4.31 11.20
C LEU A 190 -3.97 4.97 12.22
N TYR A 191 -4.52 5.73 13.15
CA TYR A 191 -3.72 6.43 14.17
C TYR A 191 -3.15 5.47 15.21
N THR A 192 -3.86 4.39 15.55
CA THR A 192 -3.31 3.33 16.41
C THR A 192 -2.12 2.64 15.72
N LYS A 193 -2.20 2.33 14.43
CA LYS A 193 -1.05 1.81 13.68
C LYS A 193 0.13 2.78 13.68
N GLN A 194 -0.14 4.07 13.50
CA GLN A 194 0.90 5.09 13.56
C GLN A 194 1.58 5.14 14.93
N TYR A 195 0.79 5.05 16.01
CA TYR A 195 1.30 4.96 17.37
C TYR A 195 2.20 3.73 17.57
N ILE A 196 1.71 2.54 17.22
CA ILE A 196 2.46 1.27 17.30
C ILE A 196 3.79 1.38 16.51
N PHE A 197 3.74 1.92 15.31
CA PHE A 197 4.92 2.09 14.46
C PHE A 197 5.94 3.07 15.05
N ASN A 198 5.48 4.14 15.68
CA ASN A 198 6.36 5.08 16.38
C ASN A 198 7.03 4.43 17.60
N CYS A 199 6.28 3.64 18.39
CA CYS A 199 6.84 2.85 19.49
C CYS A 199 7.90 1.85 18.98
N LEU A 200 7.61 1.17 17.87
CA LEU A 200 8.55 0.24 17.23
C LEU A 200 9.87 0.94 16.84
N LYS A 201 9.80 2.11 16.22
CA LYS A 201 10.97 2.91 15.85
C LYS A 201 11.79 3.37 17.05
N GLN A 202 11.11 3.77 18.11
CA GLN A 202 11.74 4.31 19.32
C GLN A 202 12.17 3.21 20.29
N LYS A 203 11.88 1.93 19.99
CA LYS A 203 12.07 0.78 20.89
C LYS A 203 11.45 1.00 22.27
N LYS A 204 10.34 1.75 22.31
CA LYS A 204 9.57 2.01 23.54
C LYS A 204 8.59 0.88 23.79
N ILE A 205 8.40 0.55 25.09
CA ILE A 205 7.33 -0.32 25.55
C ILE A 205 6.00 0.41 25.35
N LEU A 206 4.97 -0.32 24.98
CA LEU A 206 3.61 0.18 24.86
C LEU A 206 3.04 0.39 26.28
N THR A 207 2.79 1.62 26.65
CA THR A 207 2.17 1.99 27.93
C THR A 207 0.70 2.34 27.74
#